data_d19752350a916d5520faeaa771a8762b
#
_entry.id   d19752350a916d5520faeaa771a8762b
#
_cell.length_a   1.000
_cell.length_b   1.000
_cell.length_c   1.000
_cell.angle_alpha   90.00
_cell.angle_beta   90.00
_cell.angle_gamma   90.00
#
_symmetry.space_group_name_H-M   'P 1'
#
loop_
_entity.id
_entity.type
_entity.pdbx_description
1 polymer ?
#
loop_
_entity_poly.entity_id
_entity_poly.type
_entity_poly.pdbx_seq_one_letter_code
_entity_poly.pdbx_strand_id
1 'polypeptide(L)'
;MKKAGKEKINWPVTILLIAGLITVIFPLYMTVVIALKKPSEMTNDIAGILSLPKNFSLDNFTEAMKVTDFWNSLGNSLLITIVTVVLAILIHSLLGYAIARNKAHNKFYKFIYFYVVSGMFVPFAILMMPVVKQ
;
A
#
# COMPACT_ATOMS: atom_id res chain seq x y z
N MET A 1 -11.87 -26.48 -30.86
CA MET A 1 -11.76 -25.05 -30.70
C MET A 1 -13.12 -24.48 -30.29
N LYS A 2 -13.34 -24.13 -29.01
CA LYS A 2 -14.58 -23.47 -28.56
C LYS A 2 -14.58 -22.04 -29.09
N LYS A 3 -15.57 -21.67 -29.91
CA LYS A 3 -15.82 -20.27 -30.31
C LYS A 3 -16.05 -19.45 -29.03
N ALA A 4 -15.20 -18.47 -28.79
CA ALA A 4 -15.43 -17.45 -27.77
C ALA A 4 -16.76 -16.76 -28.11
N GLY A 5 -17.81 -17.05 -27.35
CA GLY A 5 -19.08 -16.35 -27.48
C GLY A 5 -18.87 -14.88 -27.22
N LYS A 6 -19.39 -14.00 -28.06
CA LYS A 6 -19.41 -12.55 -27.81
C LYS A 6 -20.16 -12.33 -26.49
N GLU A 7 -19.41 -12.04 -25.41
CA GLU A 7 -20.02 -11.64 -24.14
C GLU A 7 -20.85 -10.38 -24.38
N LYS A 8 -22.13 -10.46 -24.09
CA LYS A 8 -23.03 -9.30 -24.22
C LYS A 8 -22.68 -8.34 -23.07
N ILE A 9 -22.28 -7.11 -23.42
CA ILE A 9 -22.01 -6.05 -22.45
C ILE A 9 -23.29 -5.79 -21.65
N ASN A 10 -23.20 -5.94 -20.35
CA ASN A 10 -24.30 -5.60 -19.41
C ASN A 10 -24.23 -4.10 -19.09
N TRP A 11 -24.92 -3.28 -19.88
CA TRP A 11 -24.89 -1.83 -19.78
C TRP A 11 -25.17 -1.28 -18.38
N PRO A 12 -26.17 -1.73 -17.62
CA PRO A 12 -26.42 -1.25 -16.25
C PRO A 12 -25.22 -1.48 -15.33
N VAL A 13 -24.62 -2.67 -15.39
CA VAL A 13 -23.43 -3.00 -14.58
C VAL A 13 -22.23 -2.16 -15.03
N THR A 14 -22.06 -1.98 -16.32
CA THR A 14 -20.96 -1.15 -16.87
C THR A 14 -21.06 0.29 -16.42
N ILE A 15 -22.26 0.88 -16.44
CA ILE A 15 -22.50 2.26 -15.97
C ILE A 15 -22.18 2.37 -14.46
N LEU A 16 -22.62 1.40 -13.65
CA LEU A 16 -22.33 1.37 -12.22
C LEU A 16 -20.81 1.30 -11.96
N LEU A 17 -20.10 0.45 -12.71
CA LEU A 17 -18.66 0.32 -12.60
C LEU A 17 -17.91 1.60 -13.01
N ILE A 18 -18.37 2.27 -14.06
CA ILE A 18 -17.80 3.56 -14.50
C ILE A 18 -18.02 4.62 -13.42
N ALA A 19 -19.21 4.71 -12.84
CA ALA A 19 -19.49 5.65 -11.74
C ALA A 19 -18.58 5.37 -10.53
N GLY A 20 -18.43 4.10 -10.13
CA GLY A 20 -17.49 3.70 -9.09
C GLY A 20 -16.04 4.05 -9.42
N LEU A 21 -15.62 3.83 -10.66
CA LEU A 21 -14.28 4.17 -11.13
C LEU A 21 -14.00 5.69 -11.02
N ILE A 22 -14.95 6.52 -11.45
CA ILE A 22 -14.84 7.99 -11.34
C ILE A 22 -14.68 8.39 -9.87
N THR A 23 -15.47 7.82 -8.96
CA THR A 23 -15.38 8.10 -7.52
C THR A 23 -14.00 7.77 -6.94
N VAL A 24 -13.37 6.70 -7.41
CA VAL A 24 -12.01 6.30 -6.95
C VAL A 24 -10.92 7.15 -7.60
N ILE A 25 -11.07 7.47 -8.90
CA ILE A 25 -10.05 8.26 -9.64
C ILE A 25 -10.07 9.74 -9.21
N PHE A 26 -11.22 10.29 -8.83
CA PHE A 26 -11.34 11.70 -8.49
C PHE A 26 -10.37 12.19 -7.40
N PRO A 27 -10.22 11.51 -6.23
CA PRO A 27 -9.22 11.91 -5.24
C PRO A 27 -7.78 11.84 -5.75
N LEU A 28 -7.46 10.84 -6.58
CA LEU A 28 -6.13 10.72 -7.20
C LEU A 28 -5.86 11.87 -8.17
N TYR A 29 -6.84 12.20 -9.01
CA TYR A 29 -6.77 13.38 -9.89
C TYR A 29 -6.51 14.65 -9.09
N MET A 30 -7.28 14.87 -8.00
CA MET A 30 -7.11 16.04 -7.13
C MET A 30 -5.70 16.09 -6.52
N THR A 31 -5.19 14.96 -6.04
CA THR A 31 -3.85 14.88 -5.46
C THR A 31 -2.78 15.31 -6.47
N VAL A 32 -2.85 14.80 -7.70
CA VAL A 32 -1.89 15.14 -8.75
C VAL A 32 -2.00 16.62 -9.15
N VAL A 33 -3.22 17.14 -9.33
CA VAL A 33 -3.44 18.53 -9.71
C VAL A 33 -2.92 19.49 -8.63
N ILE A 34 -3.20 19.22 -7.37
CA ILE A 34 -2.73 20.04 -6.23
C ILE A 34 -1.22 19.97 -6.10
N ALA A 35 -0.62 18.79 -6.24
CA ALA A 35 0.82 18.62 -6.14
C ALA A 35 1.61 19.44 -7.17
N LEU A 36 1.00 19.71 -8.32
CA LEU A 36 1.61 20.43 -9.45
C LEU A 36 1.25 21.92 -9.49
N LYS A 37 0.45 22.43 -8.55
CA LYS A 37 0.06 23.84 -8.43
C LYS A 37 1.03 24.62 -7.57
N LYS A 38 1.16 25.92 -7.84
CA LYS A 38 1.80 26.83 -6.89
C LYS A 38 0.92 27.03 -5.66
N PRO A 39 1.50 27.13 -4.44
CA PRO A 39 0.73 27.39 -3.21
C PRO A 39 -0.18 28.63 -3.32
N SER A 40 0.23 29.67 -4.04
CA SER A 40 -0.56 30.89 -4.27
C SER A 40 -1.82 30.65 -5.09
N GLU A 41 -1.88 29.61 -5.93
CA GLU A 41 -3.08 29.27 -6.70
C GLU A 41 -4.14 28.53 -5.86
N MET A 42 -3.76 28.00 -4.69
CA MET A 42 -4.65 27.25 -3.80
C MET A 42 -5.32 28.13 -2.74
N THR A 43 -4.68 29.23 -2.34
CA THR A 43 -5.14 30.10 -1.25
C THR A 43 -6.21 31.10 -1.67
N ASN A 44 -6.29 31.44 -2.94
CA ASN A 44 -7.12 32.56 -3.43
C ASN A 44 -8.45 32.14 -4.05
N ASP A 45 -8.64 30.85 -4.37
CA ASP A 45 -9.86 30.38 -5.03
C ASP A 45 -10.12 28.89 -4.78
N ILE A 46 -11.20 28.58 -4.06
CA ILE A 46 -11.63 27.20 -3.82
C ILE A 46 -12.00 26.50 -5.15
N ALA A 47 -12.61 27.23 -6.08
CA ALA A 47 -12.91 26.71 -7.42
C ALA A 47 -11.63 26.46 -8.23
N GLY A 48 -10.58 27.23 -7.95
CA GLY A 48 -9.26 27.03 -8.52
C GLY A 48 -8.61 25.69 -8.14
N ILE A 49 -8.98 25.10 -7.00
CA ILE A 49 -8.43 23.79 -6.58
C ILE A 49 -8.80 22.69 -7.58
N LEU A 50 -10.00 22.74 -8.15
CA LEU A 50 -10.51 21.75 -9.10
C LEU A 50 -9.96 21.94 -10.52
N SER A 51 -9.49 23.15 -10.86
CA SER A 51 -8.98 23.46 -12.19
C SER A 51 -7.58 22.91 -12.40
N LEU A 52 -7.17 22.74 -13.65
CA LEU A 52 -5.78 22.43 -13.99
C LEU A 52 -4.84 23.57 -13.56
N PRO A 53 -3.56 23.27 -13.23
CA PRO A 53 -2.60 24.30 -12.85
C PRO A 53 -2.38 25.29 -13.98
N LYS A 54 -2.47 26.59 -13.68
CA LYS A 54 -2.15 27.67 -14.64
C LYS A 54 -0.63 27.77 -14.84
N ASN A 55 0.11 27.56 -13.77
CA ASN A 55 1.56 27.52 -13.77
C ASN A 55 2.03 26.21 -13.15
N PHE A 56 2.65 25.37 -13.93
CA PHE A 56 3.21 24.12 -13.48
C PHE A 56 4.39 24.39 -12.53
N SER A 57 4.34 23.82 -11.32
CA SER A 57 5.39 23.95 -10.31
C SER A 57 5.64 22.62 -9.60
N LEU A 58 6.90 22.40 -9.25
CA LEU A 58 7.34 21.29 -8.39
C LEU A 58 7.69 21.77 -6.97
N ASP A 59 7.35 23.01 -6.62
CA ASP A 59 7.68 23.60 -5.32
C ASP A 59 7.11 22.80 -4.15
N ASN A 60 5.89 22.25 -4.31
CA ASN A 60 5.26 21.40 -3.29
C ASN A 60 6.06 20.11 -3.02
N PHE A 61 6.70 19.54 -4.04
CA PHE A 61 7.54 18.35 -3.86
C PHE A 61 8.82 18.69 -3.10
N THR A 62 9.48 19.79 -3.47
CA THR A 62 10.69 20.25 -2.78
C THR A 62 10.42 20.61 -1.34
N GLU A 63 9.30 21.27 -1.06
CA GLU A 63 8.90 21.64 0.30
C GLU A 63 8.54 20.38 1.11
N ALA A 64 7.76 19.47 0.53
CA ALA A 64 7.44 18.20 1.18
C ALA A 64 8.69 17.39 1.55
N MET A 65 9.67 17.31 0.64
CA MET A 65 10.94 16.61 0.92
C MET A 65 11.73 17.24 2.06
N LYS A 66 11.71 18.59 2.19
CA LYS A 66 12.36 19.31 3.29
C LYS A 66 11.65 19.08 4.62
N VAL A 67 10.33 19.30 4.64
CA VAL A 67 9.52 19.21 5.87
C VAL A 67 9.53 17.79 6.45
N THR A 68 9.54 16.76 5.60
CA THR A 68 9.55 15.36 6.03
C THR A 68 10.94 14.79 6.28
N ASP A 69 11.98 15.57 6.08
CA ASP A 69 13.38 15.07 6.09
C ASP A 69 13.50 13.77 5.26
N PHE A 70 13.00 13.87 4.02
CA PHE A 70 12.74 12.71 3.15
C PHE A 70 13.94 11.78 3.01
N TRP A 71 15.14 12.32 2.79
CA TRP A 71 16.32 11.52 2.51
C TRP A 71 16.78 10.68 3.71
N ASN A 72 16.73 11.26 4.92
CA ASN A 72 17.05 10.53 6.15
C ASN A 72 15.97 9.48 6.45
N SER A 73 14.70 9.84 6.30
CA SER A 73 13.58 8.93 6.48
C SER A 73 13.64 7.77 5.49
N LEU A 74 13.97 8.05 4.23
CA LEU A 74 14.14 7.02 3.19
C LEU A 74 15.32 6.09 3.51
N GLY A 75 16.46 6.65 3.91
CA GLY A 75 17.65 5.87 4.30
C GLY A 75 17.35 4.92 5.46
N ASN A 76 16.71 5.42 6.51
CA ASN A 76 16.30 4.61 7.66
C ASN A 76 15.31 3.51 7.26
N SER A 77 14.31 3.85 6.44
CA SER A 77 13.31 2.89 5.96
C SER A 77 13.95 1.80 5.10
N LEU A 78 14.86 2.17 4.20
CA LEU A 78 15.59 1.20 3.37
C LEU A 78 16.44 0.26 4.22
N LEU A 79 17.19 0.80 5.18
CA LEU A 79 18.03 -0.01 6.07
C LEU A 79 17.18 -1.02 6.85
N ILE A 80 16.13 -0.54 7.51
CA ILE A 80 15.22 -1.39 8.29
C ILE A 80 14.59 -2.45 7.37
N THR A 81 14.12 -2.05 6.19
CA THR A 81 13.48 -2.97 5.25
C THR A 81 14.44 -4.05 4.78
N ILE A 82 15.66 -3.68 4.37
CA ILE A 82 16.66 -4.65 3.89
C ILE A 82 17.00 -5.66 4.99
N VAL A 83 17.32 -5.17 6.20
CA VAL A 83 17.65 -6.03 7.33
C VAL A 83 16.48 -6.96 7.68
N THR A 84 15.27 -6.42 7.77
CA THR A 84 14.07 -7.19 8.10
C THR A 84 13.78 -8.25 7.04
N VAL A 85 13.84 -7.90 5.76
CA VAL A 85 13.57 -8.84 4.65
C VAL A 85 14.60 -9.97 4.62
N VAL A 86 15.89 -9.66 4.76
CA VAL A 86 16.94 -10.67 4.79
C VAL A 86 16.73 -11.62 5.97
N LEU A 87 16.54 -11.10 7.17
CA LEU A 87 16.29 -11.92 8.36
C LEU A 87 14.99 -12.74 8.21
N ALA A 88 13.92 -12.14 7.70
CA ALA A 88 12.66 -12.83 7.48
C ALA A 88 12.84 -14.01 6.50
N ILE A 89 13.50 -13.80 5.37
CA ILE A 89 13.77 -14.88 4.40
C ILE A 89 14.56 -16.01 5.04
N LEU A 90 15.63 -15.70 5.75
CA LEU A 90 16.46 -16.72 6.41
C LEU A 90 15.67 -17.49 7.48
N ILE A 91 15.08 -16.79 8.42
CA ILE A 91 14.35 -17.40 9.56
C ILE A 91 13.13 -18.20 9.08
N HIS A 92 12.29 -17.59 8.22
CA HIS A 92 11.07 -18.26 7.77
C HIS A 92 11.38 -19.46 6.84
N SER A 93 12.41 -19.37 6.00
CA SER A 93 12.81 -20.50 5.15
C SER A 93 13.31 -21.67 5.98
N LEU A 94 14.18 -21.42 6.96
CA LEU A 94 14.71 -22.47 7.84
C LEU A 94 13.61 -23.09 8.71
N LEU A 95 12.78 -22.24 9.30
CA LEU A 95 11.65 -22.67 10.13
C LEU A 95 10.62 -23.46 9.31
N GLY A 96 10.25 -22.95 8.14
CA GLY A 96 9.32 -23.61 7.23
C GLY A 96 9.83 -24.98 6.78
N TYR A 97 11.12 -25.08 6.42
CA TYR A 97 11.76 -26.34 6.09
C TYR A 97 11.76 -27.34 7.28
N ALA A 98 12.15 -26.88 8.46
CA ALA A 98 12.17 -27.72 9.67
C ALA A 98 10.79 -28.25 10.02
N ILE A 99 9.77 -27.39 9.96
CA ILE A 99 8.37 -27.77 10.21
C ILE A 99 7.88 -28.76 9.15
N ALA A 100 8.08 -28.45 7.86
CA ALA A 100 7.60 -29.30 6.77
C ALA A 100 8.15 -30.73 6.86
N ARG A 101 9.41 -30.87 7.24
CA ARG A 101 10.10 -32.17 7.32
C ARG A 101 9.72 -32.97 8.56
N ASN A 102 9.44 -32.33 9.68
CA ASN A 102 9.32 -32.99 10.98
C ASN A 102 7.92 -33.03 11.57
N LYS A 103 6.97 -32.19 11.12
CA LYS A 103 5.64 -32.10 11.75
C LYS A 103 4.83 -33.38 11.75
N ALA A 104 5.06 -34.29 10.79
CA ALA A 104 4.36 -35.59 10.71
C ALA A 104 4.82 -36.55 11.79
N HIS A 105 6.07 -36.48 12.19
CA HIS A 105 6.72 -37.45 13.07
C HIS A 105 6.94 -36.92 14.50
N ASN A 106 6.86 -35.60 14.73
CA ASN A 106 7.18 -35.01 16.02
C ASN A 106 6.09 -34.01 16.46
N LYS A 107 5.52 -34.26 17.64
CA LYS A 107 4.46 -33.42 18.25
C LYS A 107 4.90 -31.98 18.50
N PHE A 108 6.20 -31.76 18.80
CA PHE A 108 6.75 -30.41 19.00
C PHE A 108 6.68 -29.57 17.71
N TYR A 109 7.07 -30.12 16.57
CA TYR A 109 6.97 -29.41 15.29
C TYR A 109 5.52 -29.21 14.84
N LYS A 110 4.63 -30.13 15.21
CA LYS A 110 3.19 -29.97 15.00
C LYS A 110 2.64 -28.81 15.81
N PHE A 111 3.05 -28.67 17.08
CA PHE A 111 2.69 -27.56 17.93
C PHE A 111 3.20 -26.22 17.36
N ILE A 112 4.49 -26.15 17.00
CA ILE A 112 5.07 -24.94 16.37
C ILE A 112 4.31 -24.55 15.10
N TYR A 113 3.94 -25.52 14.26
CA TYR A 113 3.15 -25.27 13.06
C TYR A 113 1.83 -24.55 13.39
N PHE A 114 1.05 -25.09 14.33
CA PHE A 114 -0.21 -24.47 14.72
C PHE A 114 -0.01 -23.10 15.39
N TYR A 115 1.04 -22.94 16.17
CA TYR A 115 1.40 -21.66 16.78
C TYR A 115 1.70 -20.58 15.72
N VAL A 116 2.52 -20.90 14.72
CA VAL A 116 2.83 -19.98 13.62
C VAL A 116 1.59 -19.66 12.80
N VAL A 117 0.78 -20.66 12.45
CA VAL A 117 -0.46 -20.45 11.69
C VAL A 117 -1.46 -19.63 12.49
N SER A 118 -1.56 -19.81 13.81
CA SER A 118 -2.45 -19.00 14.65
C SER A 118 -2.11 -17.51 14.62
N GLY A 119 -0.83 -17.16 14.42
CA GLY A 119 -0.41 -15.76 14.25
C GLY A 119 -1.05 -15.06 13.03
N MET A 120 -1.42 -15.82 11.99
CA MET A 120 -2.11 -15.28 10.81
C MET A 120 -3.54 -14.80 11.11
N PHE A 121 -4.14 -15.29 12.18
CA PHE A 121 -5.50 -14.88 12.61
C PHE A 121 -5.49 -13.62 13.48
N VAL A 122 -4.31 -13.13 13.89
CA VAL A 122 -4.22 -11.86 14.63
C VAL A 122 -4.40 -10.69 13.67
N PRO A 123 -5.49 -9.91 13.79
CA PRO A 123 -5.73 -8.77 12.90
C PRO A 123 -4.60 -7.74 13.05
N PHE A 124 -4.08 -7.26 11.92
CA PHE A 124 -3.04 -6.22 11.90
C PHE A 124 -3.44 -4.97 12.71
N ALA A 125 -4.74 -4.62 12.72
CA ALA A 125 -5.26 -3.50 13.49
C ALA A 125 -4.96 -3.59 15.00
N ILE A 126 -4.90 -4.79 15.58
CA ILE A 126 -4.55 -5.00 17.00
C ILE A 126 -3.07 -4.72 17.24
N LEU A 127 -2.22 -5.05 16.27
CA LEU A 127 -0.77 -4.85 16.35
C LEU A 127 -0.36 -3.40 16.06
N MET A 128 -1.19 -2.65 15.34
CA MET A 128 -0.87 -1.28 14.92
C MET A 128 -0.79 -0.31 16.11
N MET A 129 -1.66 -0.43 17.10
CA MET A 129 -1.67 0.47 18.26
C MET A 129 -0.37 0.48 19.08
N PRO A 130 0.20 -0.67 19.48
CA PRO A 130 1.49 -0.67 20.20
C PRO A 130 2.67 -0.24 19.33
N VAL A 131 2.61 -0.47 18.01
CA VAL A 131 3.68 -0.04 17.07
C VAL A 131 3.71 1.49 16.89
N VAL A 132 2.55 2.14 16.90
CA VAL A 132 2.45 3.62 16.75
C VAL A 132 2.79 4.36 18.05
N LYS A 133 2.70 3.68 19.22
CA LYS A 133 3.03 4.28 20.53
C LYS A 133 4.53 4.23 20.89
N GLN A 134 5.36 3.60 20.08
CA GLN A 134 6.80 3.62 20.22
C GLN A 134 7.41 4.83 19.49
#